data_9fa749024d74b8f1896adb85197c6106
#
_entry.id   9fa749024d74b8f1896adb85197c6106
#
_cell.length_a   1.000
_cell.length_b   1.000
_cell.length_c   1.000
_cell.angle_alpha   90.00
_cell.angle_beta   90.00
_cell.angle_gamma   90.00
#
_symmetry.space_group_name_H-M   'P 1'
#
loop_
_entity.id
_entity.type
_entity.pdbx_description
1 polymer ?
#
loop_
_entity_poly.entity_id
_entity_poly.type
_entity_poly.pdbx_seq_one_letter_code
_entity_poly.pdbx_strand_id
1 'polypeptide(L)'
;QYDEPDIDSVPGRALAYGSEISRLVDCRASLVEQGLLALQCGAFHIVSAGKHYFNTTPIGRAVTGTMLVQAMAQDDVSIWGDGSTYKGNDIERFYRYGLMANPQLRIYKPWLDTDFVAELGGRDEMSQWLTERGLPYRDSKEKAYSTDANIWGATHEAKTLESLDVSMESVEPIMGVKFWD
;
A
#
# COMPACT_ATOMS: atom_id res chain seq x y z
N GLN A 1 -6.86 -10.26 -1.09
CA GLN A 1 -5.86 -9.61 -0.25
C GLN A 1 -6.12 -9.98 1.20
N TYR A 2 -5.08 -10.26 1.99
CA TYR A 2 -5.24 -10.78 3.37
C TYR A 2 -6.00 -9.80 4.29
N ASP A 3 -5.75 -8.50 4.12
CA ASP A 3 -6.31 -7.45 4.98
C ASP A 3 -7.71 -6.97 4.56
N GLU A 4 -8.22 -7.44 3.43
CA GLU A 4 -9.53 -7.05 2.93
C GLU A 4 -10.41 -8.29 2.76
N PRO A 5 -11.26 -8.60 3.74
CA PRO A 5 -12.10 -9.80 3.70
C PRO A 5 -13.22 -9.71 2.66
N ASP A 6 -13.58 -8.51 2.24
CA ASP A 6 -14.65 -8.23 1.27
C ASP A 6 -14.13 -7.33 0.16
N ILE A 7 -13.26 -7.90 -0.68
CA ILE A 7 -12.63 -7.17 -1.77
C ILE A 7 -13.63 -6.72 -2.84
N ASP A 8 -14.69 -7.47 -3.04
CA ASP A 8 -15.71 -7.18 -4.05
C ASP A 8 -16.55 -5.94 -3.69
N SER A 9 -16.61 -5.58 -2.40
CA SER A 9 -17.29 -4.35 -1.95
C SER A 9 -16.46 -3.08 -2.15
N VAL A 10 -15.16 -3.19 -2.42
CA VAL A 10 -14.25 -2.02 -2.52
C VAL A 10 -14.73 -1.00 -3.57
N PRO A 11 -15.14 -1.39 -4.80
CA PRO A 11 -15.65 -0.43 -5.76
C PRO A 11 -16.90 0.31 -5.28
N GLY A 12 -17.84 -0.39 -4.65
CA GLY A 12 -19.04 0.22 -4.09
C GLY A 12 -18.73 1.22 -2.98
N ARG A 13 -17.76 0.92 -2.13
CA ARG A 13 -17.31 1.86 -1.09
C ARG A 13 -16.69 3.12 -1.68
N ALA A 14 -15.86 2.98 -2.72
CA ALA A 14 -15.27 4.15 -3.38
C ALA A 14 -16.34 5.06 -4.01
N LEU A 15 -17.36 4.49 -4.65
CA LEU A 15 -18.51 5.24 -5.18
C LEU A 15 -19.28 5.95 -4.05
N ALA A 16 -19.42 5.34 -2.88
CA ALA A 16 -20.07 5.96 -1.73
C ALA A 16 -19.29 7.19 -1.19
N TYR A 17 -17.97 7.26 -1.42
CA TYR A 17 -17.13 8.42 -1.11
C TYR A 17 -17.15 9.49 -2.22
N GLY A 18 -17.91 9.29 -3.29
CA GLY A 18 -18.08 10.27 -4.36
C GLY A 18 -17.18 10.05 -5.57
N SER A 19 -16.52 8.91 -5.71
CA SER A 19 -15.81 8.58 -6.93
C SER A 19 -16.80 8.44 -8.09
N GLU A 20 -16.51 9.01 -9.25
CA GLU A 20 -17.35 8.88 -10.45
C GLU A 20 -17.29 7.47 -11.04
N ILE A 21 -16.09 6.87 -11.01
CA ILE A 21 -15.82 5.51 -11.50
C ILE A 21 -15.01 4.77 -10.47
N SER A 22 -15.31 3.50 -10.31
CA SER A 22 -14.49 2.59 -9.48
C SER A 22 -14.46 1.20 -10.07
N ARG A 23 -13.30 0.56 -9.98
CA ARG A 23 -13.12 -0.83 -10.43
C ARG A 23 -12.05 -1.54 -9.62
N LEU A 24 -12.12 -2.86 -9.62
CA LEU A 24 -11.02 -3.72 -9.21
C LEU A 24 -10.14 -4.05 -10.41
N VAL A 25 -8.84 -3.90 -10.24
CA VAL A 25 -7.84 -4.35 -11.22
C VAL A 25 -7.16 -5.60 -10.67
N ASP A 26 -7.31 -6.72 -11.37
CA ASP A 26 -6.71 -7.98 -10.96
C ASP A 26 -5.22 -8.01 -11.31
N CYS A 27 -4.38 -7.86 -10.29
CA CYS A 27 -2.94 -7.85 -10.41
C CYS A 27 -2.27 -9.22 -10.26
N ARG A 28 -3.02 -10.29 -9.99
CA ARG A 28 -2.45 -11.60 -9.60
C ARG A 28 -1.53 -12.19 -10.65
N ALA A 29 -1.95 -12.22 -11.91
CA ALA A 29 -1.14 -12.79 -12.99
C ALA A 29 0.18 -12.01 -13.18
N SER A 30 0.10 -10.68 -13.24
CA SER A 30 1.28 -9.82 -13.34
C SER A 30 2.21 -9.98 -12.13
N LEU A 31 1.66 -10.10 -10.93
CA LEU A 31 2.46 -10.28 -9.72
C LEU A 31 3.20 -11.63 -9.72
N VAL A 32 2.57 -12.69 -10.21
CA VAL A 32 3.24 -13.99 -10.37
C VAL A 32 4.37 -13.89 -11.38
N GLU A 33 4.12 -13.35 -12.57
CA GLU A 33 5.12 -13.22 -13.62
C GLU A 33 6.32 -12.40 -13.18
N GLN A 34 6.09 -11.20 -12.68
CA GLN A 34 7.17 -10.32 -12.23
C GLN A 34 7.92 -10.88 -11.03
N GLY A 35 7.23 -11.54 -10.12
CA GLY A 35 7.85 -12.20 -8.98
C GLY A 35 8.73 -13.39 -9.39
N LEU A 36 8.35 -14.18 -10.40
CA LEU A 36 9.20 -15.24 -10.94
C LEU A 36 10.47 -14.67 -11.57
N LEU A 37 10.37 -13.58 -12.33
CA LEU A 37 11.54 -12.87 -12.86
C LEU A 37 12.44 -12.34 -11.75
N ALA A 38 11.86 -11.72 -10.73
CA ALA A 38 12.60 -11.22 -9.57
C ALA A 38 13.31 -12.36 -8.82
N LEU A 39 12.67 -13.51 -8.69
CA LEU A 39 13.27 -14.70 -8.07
C LEU A 39 14.45 -15.22 -8.87
N GLN A 40 14.32 -15.32 -10.19
CA GLN A 40 15.40 -15.74 -11.08
C GLN A 40 16.63 -14.83 -11.03
N CYS A 41 16.41 -13.53 -10.82
CA CYS A 41 17.47 -12.53 -10.71
C CYS A 41 17.99 -12.34 -9.28
N GLY A 42 17.44 -13.03 -8.28
CA GLY A 42 17.76 -12.81 -6.87
C GLY A 42 17.37 -11.44 -6.34
N ALA A 43 16.40 -10.78 -6.99
CA ALA A 43 16.05 -9.37 -6.71
C ALA A 43 15.27 -9.15 -5.39
N PHE A 44 14.86 -10.21 -4.71
CA PHE A 44 14.27 -10.11 -3.38
C PHE A 44 15.31 -9.91 -2.26
N HIS A 45 16.59 -10.15 -2.54
CA HIS A 45 17.65 -9.95 -1.59
C HIS A 45 18.09 -8.49 -1.58
N ILE A 46 17.81 -7.80 -0.50
CA ILE A 46 18.16 -6.40 -0.30
C ILE A 46 19.31 -6.31 0.69
N VAL A 47 20.25 -5.41 0.43
CA VAL A 47 21.33 -5.09 1.37
C VAL A 47 21.08 -3.70 1.93
N SER A 48 20.90 -3.61 3.24
CA SER A 48 20.76 -2.35 3.95
C SER A 48 21.69 -2.33 5.16
N ALA A 49 22.50 -1.29 5.29
CA ALA A 49 23.51 -1.18 6.35
C ALA A 49 24.41 -2.44 6.50
N GLY A 50 24.78 -3.07 5.38
CA GLY A 50 25.60 -4.28 5.34
C GLY A 50 24.88 -5.59 5.74
N LYS A 51 23.59 -5.54 6.00
CA LYS A 51 22.77 -6.72 6.31
C LYS A 51 21.90 -7.10 5.12
N HIS A 52 21.85 -8.39 4.84
CA HIS A 52 20.94 -8.95 3.84
C HIS A 52 19.58 -9.20 4.47
N TYR A 53 18.53 -8.83 3.79
CA TYR A 53 17.18 -9.23 4.15
C TYR A 53 16.32 -9.46 2.90
N PHE A 54 15.28 -10.23 3.06
CA PHE A 54 14.34 -10.58 2.01
C PHE A 54 13.12 -9.65 2.07
N ASN A 55 12.81 -8.95 0.96
CA ASN A 55 11.70 -8.03 0.94
C ASN A 55 10.92 -8.14 -0.37
N THR A 56 9.64 -8.45 -0.28
CA THR A 56 8.72 -8.62 -1.42
C THR A 56 7.78 -7.43 -1.63
N THR A 57 7.75 -6.47 -0.72
CA THR A 57 6.90 -5.28 -0.83
C THR A 57 7.18 -4.45 -2.09
N PRO A 58 8.44 -4.18 -2.49
CA PRO A 58 8.72 -3.38 -3.69
C PRO A 58 8.13 -3.95 -4.97
N ILE A 59 8.15 -5.28 -5.16
CA ILE A 59 7.57 -5.88 -6.37
C ILE A 59 6.06 -5.72 -6.41
N GLY A 60 5.39 -5.84 -5.26
CA GLY A 60 3.95 -5.58 -5.14
C GLY A 60 3.61 -4.14 -5.55
N ARG A 61 4.40 -3.16 -5.11
CA ARG A 61 4.20 -1.75 -5.46
C ARG A 61 4.50 -1.46 -6.93
N ALA A 62 5.52 -2.10 -7.51
CA ALA A 62 5.85 -1.97 -8.91
C ALA A 62 4.70 -2.47 -9.81
N VAL A 63 4.17 -3.66 -9.52
CA VAL A 63 3.05 -4.23 -10.26
C VAL A 63 1.79 -3.39 -10.10
N THR A 64 1.42 -3.04 -8.86
CA THR A 64 0.24 -2.21 -8.61
C THR A 64 0.34 -0.86 -9.31
N GLY A 65 1.48 -0.18 -9.21
CA GLY A 65 1.71 1.10 -9.85
C GLY A 65 1.62 1.04 -11.37
N THR A 66 2.26 0.03 -11.99
CA THR A 66 2.22 -0.14 -13.44
C THR A 66 0.80 -0.43 -13.94
N MET A 67 0.06 -1.31 -13.26
CA MET A 67 -1.31 -1.64 -13.66
C MET A 67 -2.29 -0.49 -13.40
N LEU A 68 -2.05 0.32 -12.37
CA LEU A 68 -2.82 1.55 -12.17
C LEU A 68 -2.61 2.53 -13.33
N VAL A 69 -1.36 2.75 -13.77
CA VAL A 69 -1.08 3.62 -14.93
C VAL A 69 -1.73 3.10 -16.20
N GLN A 70 -1.76 1.77 -16.41
CA GLN A 70 -2.48 1.17 -17.54
C GLN A 70 -4.00 1.43 -17.46
N ALA A 71 -4.59 1.28 -16.27
CA ALA A 71 -6.00 1.57 -16.06
C ALA A 71 -6.31 3.07 -16.29
N MET A 72 -5.44 3.97 -15.81
CA MET A 72 -5.55 5.40 -16.06
C MET A 72 -5.53 5.75 -17.55
N ALA A 73 -4.66 5.10 -18.31
CA ALA A 73 -4.59 5.30 -19.77
C ALA A 73 -5.88 4.82 -20.48
N GLN A 74 -6.51 3.76 -20.00
CA GLN A 74 -7.81 3.28 -20.52
C GLN A 74 -8.95 4.28 -20.25
N ASP A 75 -8.85 5.01 -19.14
CA ASP A 75 -9.86 5.99 -18.72
C ASP A 75 -9.56 7.42 -19.18
N ASP A 76 -8.48 7.62 -19.95
CA ASP A 76 -7.98 8.94 -20.36
C ASP A 76 -7.73 9.89 -19.16
N VAL A 77 -7.20 9.32 -18.05
CA VAL A 77 -6.86 10.04 -16.82
C VAL A 77 -5.35 10.21 -16.72
N SER A 78 -4.90 11.42 -16.45
CA SER A 78 -3.46 11.78 -16.43
C SER A 78 -2.92 12.19 -15.06
N ILE A 79 -3.77 12.27 -14.04
CA ILE A 79 -3.38 12.65 -12.69
C ILE A 79 -3.54 11.45 -11.76
N TRP A 80 -2.45 11.04 -11.13
CA TRP A 80 -2.44 10.02 -10.08
C TRP A 80 -2.41 10.69 -8.72
N GLY A 81 -3.40 10.38 -7.87
CA GLY A 81 -3.38 10.72 -6.46
C GLY A 81 -3.34 9.47 -5.59
N ASP A 82 -2.60 9.49 -4.49
CA ASP A 82 -2.62 8.44 -3.48
C ASP A 82 -2.35 8.97 -2.07
N GLY A 83 -2.74 8.21 -1.07
CA GLY A 83 -2.60 8.55 0.34
C GLY A 83 -1.25 8.22 0.97
N SER A 84 -0.20 7.98 0.19
CA SER A 84 1.13 7.71 0.74
C SER A 84 1.64 8.86 1.58
N THR A 85 2.11 8.56 2.80
CA THR A 85 2.64 9.56 3.73
C THR A 85 4.10 9.88 3.42
N TYR A 86 4.53 11.10 3.72
CA TYR A 86 5.91 11.55 3.49
C TYR A 86 6.97 10.81 4.34
N LYS A 87 6.57 10.10 5.37
CA LYS A 87 7.46 9.30 6.24
C LYS A 87 7.63 7.86 5.76
N GLY A 88 6.78 7.39 4.83
CA GLY A 88 6.80 6.02 4.34
C GLY A 88 7.61 5.85 3.06
N ASN A 89 7.97 4.60 2.76
CA ASN A 89 8.67 4.24 1.54
C ASN A 89 7.76 4.28 0.30
N ASP A 90 6.46 4.17 0.47
CA ASP A 90 5.52 4.01 -0.64
C ASP A 90 5.34 5.29 -1.45
N ILE A 91 5.51 6.47 -0.83
CA ILE A 91 5.46 7.73 -1.56
C ILE A 91 6.50 7.78 -2.68
N GLU A 92 7.71 7.30 -2.41
CA GLU A 92 8.80 7.25 -3.39
C GLU A 92 8.62 6.08 -4.36
N ARG A 93 8.19 4.92 -3.89
CA ARG A 93 7.97 3.74 -4.73
C ARG A 93 6.92 4.00 -5.79
N PHE A 94 5.75 4.53 -5.43
CA PHE A 94 4.68 4.84 -6.37
C PHE A 94 5.06 5.98 -7.32
N TYR A 95 5.74 7.01 -6.82
CA TYR A 95 6.26 8.08 -7.67
C TYR A 95 7.18 7.53 -8.76
N ARG A 96 8.18 6.74 -8.37
CA ARG A 96 9.15 6.15 -9.27
C ARG A 96 8.51 5.21 -10.29
N TYR A 97 7.73 4.25 -9.82
CA TYR A 97 7.12 3.26 -10.71
C TYR A 97 6.06 3.88 -11.63
N GLY A 98 5.31 4.85 -11.15
CA GLY A 98 4.37 5.60 -11.96
C GLY A 98 5.06 6.32 -13.12
N LEU A 99 6.12 7.08 -12.85
CA LEU A 99 6.88 7.80 -13.87
C LEU A 99 7.67 6.88 -14.80
N MET A 100 8.13 5.73 -14.35
CA MET A 100 8.74 4.72 -15.22
C MET A 100 7.72 4.13 -16.20
N ALA A 101 6.47 3.93 -15.78
CA ALA A 101 5.40 3.44 -16.64
C ALA A 101 4.86 4.52 -17.59
N ASN A 102 4.80 5.77 -17.16
CA ASN A 102 4.39 6.92 -17.96
C ASN A 102 5.10 8.19 -17.49
N PRO A 103 6.15 8.65 -18.20
CA PRO A 103 6.89 9.87 -17.84
C PRO A 103 6.08 11.18 -17.90
N GLN A 104 4.91 11.16 -18.54
CA GLN A 104 4.01 12.33 -18.62
C GLN A 104 2.99 12.37 -17.48
N LEU A 105 3.02 11.38 -16.58
CA LEU A 105 2.09 11.29 -15.47
C LEU A 105 2.25 12.48 -14.52
N ARG A 106 1.15 13.10 -14.15
CA ARG A 106 1.10 14.09 -13.08
C ARG A 106 0.77 13.39 -11.78
N ILE A 107 1.62 13.58 -10.76
CA ILE A 107 1.43 12.91 -9.47
C ILE A 107 1.07 13.95 -8.41
N TYR A 108 -0.08 13.75 -7.78
CA TYR A 108 -0.57 14.54 -6.66
C TYR A 108 -0.44 13.73 -5.36
N LYS A 109 0.20 14.33 -4.37
CA LYS A 109 0.40 13.74 -3.05
C LYS A 109 -0.25 14.63 -2.00
N PRO A 110 -1.47 14.31 -1.54
CA PRO A 110 -2.21 15.13 -0.58
C PRO A 110 -1.39 15.44 0.68
N TRP A 111 -0.64 14.47 1.19
CA TRP A 111 0.21 14.65 2.37
C TRP A 111 1.41 15.60 2.18
N LEU A 112 1.71 16.02 0.96
CA LEU A 112 2.70 17.06 0.63
C LEU A 112 2.05 18.40 0.29
N ASP A 113 0.72 18.45 0.21
CA ASP A 113 -0.06 19.65 -0.04
C ASP A 113 -0.37 20.32 1.29
N THR A 114 0.24 21.49 1.50
CA THR A 114 0.11 22.26 2.76
C THR A 114 -1.31 22.71 3.01
N ASP A 115 -2.07 23.03 1.98
CA ASP A 115 -3.45 23.50 2.11
C ASP A 115 -4.36 22.33 2.49
N PHE A 116 -4.16 21.16 1.87
CA PHE A 116 -4.85 19.93 2.24
C PHE A 116 -4.59 19.56 3.70
N VAL A 117 -3.33 19.58 4.13
CA VAL A 117 -2.95 19.22 5.51
C VAL A 117 -3.47 20.27 6.51
N ALA A 118 -3.50 21.54 6.14
CA ALA A 118 -4.05 22.60 7.00
C ALA A 118 -5.57 22.47 7.18
N GLU A 119 -6.29 22.00 6.15
CA GLU A 119 -7.75 21.81 6.20
C GLU A 119 -8.15 20.52 6.92
N LEU A 120 -7.49 19.41 6.61
CA LEU A 120 -7.92 18.07 7.05
C LEU A 120 -7.10 17.49 8.21
N GLY A 121 -5.96 18.09 8.53
CA GLY A 121 -5.13 17.65 9.63
C GLY A 121 -4.52 16.26 9.46
N GLY A 122 -4.43 15.52 10.55
CA GLY A 122 -3.93 14.16 10.59
C GLY A 122 -5.06 13.11 10.45
N ARG A 123 -4.76 11.87 10.85
CA ARG A 123 -5.72 10.76 10.72
C ARG A 123 -6.96 10.94 11.58
N ASP A 124 -6.79 11.47 12.78
CA ASP A 124 -7.91 11.64 13.73
C ASP A 124 -8.87 12.73 13.23
N GLU A 125 -8.32 13.86 12.76
CA GLU A 125 -9.11 14.95 12.21
C GLU A 125 -9.84 14.52 10.92
N MET A 126 -9.19 13.76 10.05
CA MET A 126 -9.85 13.19 8.86
C MET A 126 -10.96 12.21 9.22
N SER A 127 -10.78 11.40 10.26
CA SER A 127 -11.81 10.50 10.77
C SER A 127 -13.01 11.25 11.28
N GLN A 128 -12.79 12.32 12.03
CA GLN A 128 -13.85 13.22 12.51
C GLN A 128 -14.56 13.89 11.33
N TRP A 129 -13.81 14.40 10.36
CA TRP A 129 -14.35 15.04 9.15
C TRP A 129 -15.29 14.12 8.37
N LEU A 130 -14.91 12.84 8.20
CA LEU A 130 -15.75 11.83 7.54
C LEU A 130 -17.02 11.55 8.36
N THR A 131 -16.89 11.40 9.67
CA THR A 131 -18.00 11.14 10.58
C THR A 131 -19.03 12.26 10.57
N GLU A 132 -18.58 13.52 10.64
CA GLU A 132 -19.44 14.70 10.62
C GLU A 132 -20.25 14.84 9.32
N ARG A 133 -19.74 14.27 8.22
CA ARG A 133 -20.40 14.27 6.91
C ARG A 133 -21.22 13.01 6.64
N GLY A 134 -21.33 12.12 7.62
CA GLY A 134 -22.07 10.87 7.48
C GLY A 134 -21.47 9.92 6.42
N LEU A 135 -20.18 10.09 6.10
CA LEU A 135 -19.48 9.22 5.16
C LEU A 135 -19.08 7.91 5.85
N PRO A 136 -19.14 6.77 5.12
CA PRO A 136 -18.79 5.48 5.71
C PRO A 136 -17.34 5.46 6.16
N TYR A 137 -17.10 5.46 7.45
CA TYR A 137 -15.76 5.36 8.02
C TYR A 137 -15.68 4.08 8.87
N ARG A 138 -14.70 3.24 8.58
CA ARG A 138 -14.34 2.13 9.45
C ARG A 138 -13.17 2.59 10.32
N ASP A 139 -13.44 2.73 11.59
CA ASP A 139 -12.39 2.90 12.58
C ASP A 139 -11.39 1.74 12.44
N SER A 140 -10.17 2.05 12.06
CA SER A 140 -9.13 1.04 12.03
C SER A 140 -8.80 0.75 13.48
N LYS A 141 -9.23 -0.42 14.00
CA LYS A 141 -8.72 -0.91 15.28
C LYS A 141 -7.22 -0.73 15.29
N GLU A 142 -6.72 -0.13 16.33
CA GLU A 142 -5.30 0.12 16.50
C GLU A 142 -4.57 -1.22 16.46
N LYS A 143 -4.01 -1.54 15.30
CA LYS A 143 -3.18 -2.74 15.14
C LYS A 143 -1.85 -2.49 15.84
N ALA A 144 -1.35 -3.50 16.56
CA ALA A 144 -0.08 -3.41 17.28
C ALA A 144 1.13 -3.21 16.35
N TYR A 145 1.00 -3.54 15.07
CA TYR A 145 2.03 -3.39 14.04
C TYR A 145 1.39 -3.21 12.66
N SER A 146 2.17 -2.74 11.70
CA SER A 146 1.80 -2.67 10.29
C SER A 146 2.19 -3.95 9.56
N THR A 147 1.42 -4.34 8.56
CA THR A 147 1.67 -5.54 7.75
C THR A 147 1.58 -5.19 6.28
N ASP A 148 2.63 -5.52 5.53
CA ASP A 148 2.63 -5.56 4.08
C ASP A 148 2.69 -7.02 3.62
N ALA A 149 1.72 -7.46 2.84
CA ALA A 149 1.64 -8.84 2.37
C ALA A 149 1.27 -8.94 0.90
N ASN A 150 1.88 -9.90 0.23
CA ASN A 150 1.48 -10.36 -1.08
C ASN A 150 1.76 -11.87 -1.20
N ILE A 151 1.50 -12.48 -2.36
CA ILE A 151 1.70 -13.93 -2.55
C ILE A 151 3.17 -14.38 -2.44
N TRP A 152 4.13 -13.47 -2.42
CA TRP A 152 5.57 -13.76 -2.33
C TRP A 152 6.11 -13.65 -0.92
N GLY A 153 5.40 -12.98 -0.03
CA GLY A 153 5.84 -12.82 1.36
C GLY A 153 5.06 -11.78 2.12
N ALA A 154 5.38 -11.68 3.41
CA ALA A 154 4.84 -10.68 4.31
C ALA A 154 5.95 -10.04 5.12
N THR A 155 5.81 -8.74 5.40
CA THR A 155 6.62 -8.00 6.36
C THR A 155 5.74 -7.40 7.43
N HIS A 156 6.23 -7.41 8.66
CA HIS A 156 5.58 -6.80 9.81
C HIS A 156 6.53 -5.75 10.38
N GLU A 157 6.04 -4.54 10.57
CA GLU A 157 6.88 -3.42 11.02
C GLU A 157 6.08 -2.38 11.80
N ALA A 158 6.80 -1.43 12.36
CA ALA A 158 6.29 -0.23 13.04
C ALA A 158 5.59 -0.48 14.40
N LYS A 159 5.22 0.59 15.05
CA LYS A 159 4.49 0.62 16.34
C LYS A 159 5.21 -0.17 17.43
N THR A 160 4.59 -1.21 17.97
CA THR A 160 5.15 -2.02 19.06
C THR A 160 6.44 -2.76 18.65
N LEU A 161 6.62 -3.07 17.36
CA LEU A 161 7.82 -3.74 16.86
C LEU A 161 9.06 -2.84 16.79
N GLU A 162 8.91 -1.53 16.96
CA GLU A 162 10.02 -0.60 17.08
C GLU A 162 10.62 -0.57 18.50
N SER A 163 9.91 -1.13 19.48
CA SER A 163 10.38 -1.23 20.86
C SER A 163 11.27 -2.46 21.04
N LEU A 164 12.49 -2.26 21.53
CA LEU A 164 13.48 -3.34 21.69
C LEU A 164 13.13 -4.38 22.78
N ASP A 165 12.14 -4.06 23.62
CA ASP A 165 11.61 -4.91 24.67
C ASP A 165 10.43 -5.78 24.23
N VAL A 166 9.95 -5.61 22.98
CA VAL A 166 8.86 -6.40 22.42
C VAL A 166 9.41 -7.60 21.64
N SER A 167 8.95 -8.80 22.03
CA SER A 167 9.28 -10.03 21.32
C SER A 167 8.59 -10.11 19.96
N MET A 168 9.28 -10.67 18.96
CA MET A 168 8.70 -11.01 17.66
C MET A 168 7.59 -12.06 17.75
N GLU A 169 7.46 -12.77 18.86
CA GLU A 169 6.34 -13.69 19.14
C GLU A 169 4.98 -13.00 19.21
N SER A 170 4.97 -11.68 19.41
CA SER A 170 3.74 -10.85 19.33
C SER A 170 3.14 -10.79 17.92
N VAL A 171 3.91 -11.16 16.89
CA VAL A 171 3.47 -11.13 15.50
C VAL A 171 2.72 -12.42 15.16
N GLU A 172 1.51 -12.27 14.62
CA GLU A 172 0.78 -13.38 14.04
C GLU A 172 1.24 -13.61 12.59
N PRO A 173 1.92 -14.72 12.29
CA PRO A 173 2.42 -14.98 10.93
C PRO A 173 1.25 -15.29 10.00
N ILE A 174 1.23 -14.65 8.85
CA ILE A 174 0.22 -14.85 7.79
C ILE A 174 0.73 -15.70 6.64
N MET A 175 2.04 -15.83 6.51
CA MET A 175 2.70 -16.70 5.54
C MET A 175 3.88 -17.38 6.20
N GLY A 176 4.18 -18.62 5.76
CA GLY A 176 5.27 -19.39 6.33
C GLY A 176 4.81 -20.31 7.45
N VAL A 177 5.76 -20.70 8.28
CA VAL A 177 5.56 -21.66 9.37
C VAL A 177 5.41 -20.90 10.69
N LYS A 178 4.28 -21.11 11.35
CA LYS A 178 4.13 -20.67 12.75
C LYS A 178 5.12 -21.47 13.61
N PHE A 179 5.73 -20.81 14.59
CA PHE A 179 6.57 -21.50 15.56
C PHE A 179 5.79 -22.68 16.15
N TRP A 180 6.40 -23.84 16.15
CA TRP A 180 5.90 -25.02 16.86
C TRP A 180 6.54 -25.08 18.26
N ASP A 181 5.80 -25.62 19.19
CA ASP A 181 6.29 -25.91 20.54
C ASP A 181 7.33 -27.02 20.51
#